data_ca0334543616e9423408b8a681710cd7
#
_entry.id   ca0334543616e9423408b8a681710cd7
#
_cell.length_a   1.000
_cell.length_b   1.000
_cell.length_c   1.000
_cell.angle_alpha   90.00
_cell.angle_beta   90.00
_cell.angle_gamma   90.00
#
_symmetry.space_group_name_H-M   'P 1'
#
loop_
_entity.id
_entity.type
_entity.pdbx_description
1 polymer ?
#
loop_
_entity_poly.entity_id
_entity_poly.type
_entity_poly.pdbx_seq_one_letter_code
_entity_poly.pdbx_strand_id
1 'polypeptide(L)'
;TGRRKAIAIDPSYIPKSGKKTPWIGYFWSGCAGDYKRGLEIMGIGVIDIDNHDCMALGSIQTPDCKTLDNMGKNLVDWYSSYLISRKDKLQSISRTVVADAFFSKETFITPMCENKFHVISRFRNDVVLYYPTLEKKKGRPGHPKWFDGRIDFANLDLTRCKEYEVNKGKLYGLRV
;
A
#
# COMPACT_ATOMS: atom_id res chain seq x y z
N THR A 1 -12.02 19.24 -14.74
CA THR A 1 -11.31 18.28 -13.87
C THR A 1 -11.07 18.92 -12.53
N GLY A 2 -11.40 18.20 -11.45
CA GLY A 2 -11.20 18.66 -10.08
C GLY A 2 -9.73 18.88 -9.73
N ARG A 3 -9.47 19.62 -8.63
CA ARG A 3 -8.12 19.90 -8.14
C ARG A 3 -7.50 18.70 -7.43
N ARG A 4 -8.34 17.96 -6.64
CA ARG A 4 -7.88 16.85 -5.80
C ARG A 4 -7.97 15.55 -6.57
N LYS A 5 -6.81 14.94 -6.80
CA LYS A 5 -6.69 13.65 -7.50
C LYS A 5 -5.90 12.66 -6.69
N ALA A 6 -6.20 11.38 -6.86
CA ALA A 6 -5.42 10.28 -6.32
C ALA A 6 -5.21 9.21 -7.40
N ILE A 7 -4.10 8.49 -7.30
CA ILE A 7 -3.84 7.30 -8.10
C ILE A 7 -4.39 6.11 -7.32
N ALA A 8 -5.30 5.35 -7.91
CA ALA A 8 -5.77 4.09 -7.34
C ALA A 8 -5.08 2.91 -8.01
N ILE A 9 -4.73 1.91 -7.23
CA ILE A 9 -4.18 0.63 -7.72
C ILE A 9 -4.97 -0.52 -7.12
N ASP A 10 -5.27 -1.53 -7.95
CA ASP A 10 -5.97 -2.73 -7.51
C ASP A 10 -5.60 -3.92 -8.40
N PRO A 11 -4.92 -4.95 -7.85
CA PRO A 11 -4.69 -6.21 -8.53
C PRO A 11 -5.97 -7.05 -8.57
N SER A 12 -6.30 -7.54 -9.74
CA SER A 12 -7.50 -8.36 -9.94
C SER A 12 -7.15 -9.68 -10.61
N TYR A 13 -7.67 -10.78 -10.05
CA TYR A 13 -7.54 -12.11 -10.60
C TYR A 13 -8.46 -12.29 -11.82
N ILE A 14 -7.93 -12.93 -12.86
CA ILE A 14 -8.67 -13.29 -14.07
C ILE A 14 -8.53 -14.81 -14.31
N PRO A 15 -9.63 -15.59 -14.32
CA PRO A 15 -9.55 -17.01 -14.60
C PRO A 15 -9.05 -17.26 -16.01
N LYS A 16 -8.06 -18.11 -16.17
CA LYS A 16 -7.49 -18.47 -17.46
C LYS A 16 -7.11 -19.94 -17.53
N SER A 17 -7.62 -20.63 -18.52
CA SER A 17 -7.21 -21.97 -18.91
C SER A 17 -6.16 -21.92 -20.02
N GLY A 18 -5.49 -23.05 -20.27
CA GLY A 18 -4.46 -23.14 -21.31
C GLY A 18 -3.04 -23.03 -20.74
N LYS A 19 -2.03 -23.26 -21.58
CA LYS A 19 -0.61 -23.32 -21.17
C LYS A 19 0.27 -22.29 -21.87
N LYS A 20 -0.25 -21.60 -22.89
CA LYS A 20 0.54 -20.73 -23.77
C LYS A 20 0.52 -19.25 -23.37
N THR A 21 -0.34 -18.87 -22.41
CA THR A 21 -0.40 -17.48 -21.97
C THR A 21 0.81 -17.20 -21.07
N PRO A 22 1.61 -16.16 -21.36
CA PRO A 22 2.72 -15.75 -20.51
C PRO A 22 2.26 -15.51 -19.08
N TRP A 23 3.09 -15.87 -18.09
CA TRP A 23 2.87 -15.63 -16.67
C TRP A 23 1.56 -16.17 -16.11
N ILE A 24 1.01 -17.23 -16.73
CA ILE A 24 -0.11 -17.95 -16.15
C ILE A 24 0.37 -18.69 -14.89
N GLY A 25 -0.29 -18.45 -13.77
CA GLY A 25 0.12 -18.96 -12.48
C GLY A 25 -1.05 -19.17 -11.54
N TYR A 26 -0.75 -19.29 -10.25
CA TYR A 26 -1.75 -19.33 -9.19
C TYR A 26 -1.76 -17.99 -8.47
N PHE A 27 -2.91 -17.32 -8.49
CA PHE A 27 -3.12 -16.03 -7.89
C PHE A 27 -4.32 -16.07 -6.95
N TRP A 28 -4.34 -15.16 -5.98
CA TRP A 28 -5.43 -15.05 -5.03
C TRP A 28 -6.71 -14.61 -5.72
N SER A 29 -7.78 -15.39 -5.55
CA SER A 29 -9.11 -15.06 -6.06
C SER A 29 -10.01 -14.66 -4.88
N GLY A 30 -10.37 -13.40 -4.77
CA GLY A 30 -11.26 -12.90 -3.72
C GLY A 30 -12.63 -13.55 -3.73
N CYS A 31 -13.17 -13.88 -4.92
CA CYS A 31 -14.45 -14.58 -5.05
C CYS A 31 -14.40 -16.04 -4.57
N ALA A 32 -13.25 -16.70 -4.73
CA ALA A 32 -13.09 -18.10 -4.31
C ALA A 32 -12.52 -18.21 -2.87
N GLY A 33 -11.97 -17.14 -2.32
CA GLY A 33 -11.27 -17.17 -1.04
C GLY A 33 -10.02 -18.08 -1.05
N ASP A 34 -9.43 -18.33 -2.22
CA ASP A 34 -8.35 -19.28 -2.41
C ASP A 34 -7.50 -18.94 -3.63
N TYR A 35 -6.32 -19.55 -3.75
CA TYR A 35 -5.47 -19.45 -4.92
C TYR A 35 -6.03 -20.25 -6.09
N LYS A 36 -6.20 -19.60 -7.22
CA LYS A 36 -6.71 -20.22 -8.46
C LYS A 36 -5.75 -19.99 -9.61
N ARG A 37 -5.73 -20.95 -10.52
CA ARG A 37 -4.94 -20.85 -11.74
C ARG A 37 -5.55 -19.83 -12.70
N GLY A 38 -4.72 -18.87 -13.12
CA GLY A 38 -5.17 -17.79 -14.01
C GLY A 38 -4.09 -16.74 -14.22
N LEU A 39 -4.53 -15.51 -14.36
CA LEU A 39 -3.70 -14.31 -14.46
C LEU A 39 -4.06 -13.36 -13.33
N GLU A 40 -3.13 -12.47 -13.02
CA GLU A 40 -3.43 -11.30 -12.20
C GLU A 40 -3.01 -10.05 -12.96
N ILE A 41 -3.86 -9.04 -12.95
CA ILE A 41 -3.63 -7.76 -13.60
C ILE A 41 -3.87 -6.65 -12.59
N MET A 42 -2.84 -5.85 -12.33
CA MET A 42 -2.99 -4.64 -11.54
C MET A 42 -3.53 -3.52 -12.43
N GLY A 43 -4.73 -3.04 -12.12
CA GLY A 43 -5.30 -1.83 -12.68
C GLY A 43 -4.68 -0.59 -12.02
N ILE A 44 -4.51 0.47 -12.81
CA ILE A 44 -4.08 1.78 -12.34
C ILE A 44 -5.09 2.79 -12.86
N GLY A 45 -5.70 3.54 -11.95
CA GLY A 45 -6.68 4.57 -12.27
C GLY A 45 -6.36 5.91 -11.61
N VAL A 46 -6.96 6.95 -12.12
CA VAL A 46 -7.03 8.27 -11.48
C VAL A 46 -8.42 8.45 -10.91
N ILE A 47 -8.48 8.80 -9.64
CA ILE A 47 -9.70 9.24 -8.98
C ILE A 47 -9.72 10.76 -8.99
N ASP A 48 -10.74 11.37 -9.56
CA ASP A 48 -11.08 12.78 -9.38
C ASP A 48 -12.00 12.90 -8.17
N ILE A 49 -11.43 13.33 -7.05
CA ILE A 49 -12.13 13.36 -5.76
C ILE A 49 -13.25 14.42 -5.76
N ASP A 50 -13.04 15.51 -6.47
CA ASP A 50 -13.98 16.63 -6.47
C ASP A 50 -15.22 16.36 -7.34
N ASN A 51 -15.02 15.61 -8.44
CA ASN A 51 -16.09 15.28 -9.38
C ASN A 51 -16.68 13.88 -9.18
N HIS A 52 -16.15 13.10 -8.20
CA HIS A 52 -16.55 11.71 -7.94
C HIS A 52 -16.43 10.81 -9.19
N ASP A 53 -15.35 10.99 -9.94
CA ASP A 53 -15.11 10.29 -11.21
C ASP A 53 -13.81 9.47 -11.13
N CYS A 54 -13.69 8.47 -11.99
CA CYS A 54 -12.51 7.62 -12.09
C CYS A 54 -12.18 7.31 -13.55
N MET A 55 -10.92 7.46 -13.91
CA MET A 55 -10.41 7.16 -15.24
C MET A 55 -9.30 6.11 -15.17
N ALA A 56 -9.37 5.08 -16.01
CA ALA A 56 -8.29 4.12 -16.16
C ALA A 56 -7.07 4.78 -16.82
N LEU A 57 -5.90 4.64 -16.20
CA LEU A 57 -4.62 5.08 -16.77
C LEU A 57 -3.88 3.95 -17.49
N GLY A 58 -4.07 2.73 -17.04
CA GLY A 58 -3.40 1.57 -17.59
C GLY A 58 -3.49 0.36 -16.68
N SER A 59 -2.78 -0.69 -17.09
CA SER A 59 -2.70 -1.92 -16.31
C SER A 59 -1.37 -2.62 -16.56
N ILE A 60 -1.01 -3.52 -15.66
CA ILE A 60 0.16 -4.40 -15.83
C ILE A 60 -0.20 -5.82 -15.36
N GLN A 61 0.23 -6.79 -16.14
CA GLN A 61 0.13 -8.19 -15.75
C GLN A 61 1.17 -8.51 -14.68
N THR A 62 0.76 -9.25 -13.67
CA THR A 62 1.64 -9.78 -12.63
C THR A 62 2.36 -11.02 -13.15
N PRO A 63 3.71 -11.11 -13.00
CA PRO A 63 4.43 -12.33 -13.30
C PRO A 63 4.02 -13.45 -12.35
N ASP A 64 4.12 -14.71 -12.82
CA ASP A 64 3.98 -15.88 -11.94
C ASP A 64 5.11 -15.96 -10.91
N CYS A 65 4.90 -16.73 -9.83
CA CYS A 65 5.85 -16.84 -8.72
C CYS A 65 7.26 -17.21 -9.19
N LYS A 66 7.37 -18.18 -10.11
CA LYS A 66 8.68 -18.62 -10.62
C LYS A 66 9.43 -17.50 -11.34
N THR A 67 8.70 -16.67 -12.09
CA THR A 67 9.29 -15.52 -12.78
C THR A 67 9.72 -14.45 -11.78
N LEU A 68 8.91 -14.18 -10.74
CA LEU A 68 9.27 -13.26 -9.66
C LEU A 68 10.50 -13.73 -8.88
N ASP A 69 10.57 -15.02 -8.54
CA ASP A 69 11.71 -15.63 -7.86
C ASP A 69 13.01 -15.49 -8.69
N ASN A 70 12.92 -15.74 -10.00
CA ASN A 70 14.06 -15.55 -10.91
C ASN A 70 14.51 -14.08 -11.00
N MET A 71 13.63 -13.12 -10.76
CA MET A 71 13.93 -11.69 -10.70
C MET A 71 14.44 -11.26 -9.31
N GLY A 72 14.43 -12.14 -8.31
CA GLY A 72 14.74 -11.82 -6.91
C GLY A 72 13.74 -10.84 -6.31
N LYS A 73 12.49 -10.88 -6.74
CA LYS A 73 11.43 -9.98 -6.30
C LYS A 73 10.24 -10.74 -5.73
N ASN A 74 9.63 -10.18 -4.71
CA ASN A 74 8.28 -10.59 -4.33
C ASN A 74 7.22 -9.75 -5.09
N LEU A 75 5.97 -10.11 -4.89
CA LEU A 75 4.83 -9.47 -5.55
C LEU A 75 4.73 -7.96 -5.25
N VAL A 76 4.97 -7.59 -4.00
CA VAL A 76 4.91 -6.20 -3.55
C VAL A 76 6.04 -5.38 -4.16
N ASP A 77 7.25 -5.96 -4.24
CA ASP A 77 8.40 -5.32 -4.89
C ASP A 77 8.17 -5.10 -6.38
N TRP A 78 7.48 -6.04 -7.04
CA TRP A 78 7.10 -5.89 -8.44
C TRP A 78 6.22 -4.66 -8.64
N TYR A 79 5.15 -4.52 -7.84
CA TYR A 79 4.23 -3.41 -7.97
C TYR A 79 4.86 -2.07 -7.61
N SER A 80 5.60 -1.97 -6.51
CA SER A 80 6.29 -0.74 -6.14
C SER A 80 7.32 -0.32 -7.20
N SER A 81 8.13 -1.26 -7.69
CA SER A 81 9.10 -1.02 -8.76
C SER A 81 8.43 -0.49 -10.04
N TYR A 82 7.28 -1.07 -10.41
CA TYR A 82 6.54 -0.63 -11.58
C TYR A 82 6.02 0.81 -11.44
N LEU A 83 5.43 1.15 -10.30
CA LEU A 83 4.93 2.50 -10.03
C LEU A 83 6.08 3.52 -10.00
N ILE A 84 7.19 3.17 -9.36
CA ILE A 84 8.38 4.02 -9.27
C ILE A 84 9.00 4.25 -10.65
N SER A 85 9.03 3.23 -11.51
CA SER A 85 9.53 3.39 -12.89
C SER A 85 8.74 4.40 -13.73
N ARG A 86 7.51 4.72 -13.30
CA ARG A 86 6.60 5.67 -13.95
C ARG A 86 6.33 6.92 -13.11
N LYS A 87 7.15 7.14 -12.07
CA LYS A 87 6.91 8.20 -11.09
C LYS A 87 6.68 9.58 -11.70
N ASP A 88 7.45 9.96 -12.70
CA ASP A 88 7.33 11.29 -13.30
C ASP A 88 5.96 11.52 -13.94
N LYS A 89 5.45 10.51 -14.66
CA LYS A 89 4.10 10.54 -15.26
C LYS A 89 3.00 10.49 -14.21
N LEU A 90 3.14 9.65 -13.19
CA LEU A 90 2.14 9.52 -12.14
C LEU A 90 2.10 10.78 -11.26
N GLN A 91 3.26 11.31 -10.88
CA GLN A 91 3.34 12.50 -10.04
C GLN A 91 2.93 13.80 -10.75
N SER A 92 2.97 13.85 -12.06
CA SER A 92 2.36 14.96 -12.80
C SER A 92 0.83 15.01 -12.64
N ILE A 93 0.21 13.91 -12.24
CA ILE A 93 -1.23 13.81 -11.97
C ILE A 93 -1.50 13.95 -10.47
N SER A 94 -0.88 13.10 -9.66
CA SER A 94 -0.97 13.10 -8.20
C SER A 94 0.21 12.37 -7.56
N ARG A 95 0.63 12.83 -6.39
CA ARG A 95 1.57 12.10 -5.52
C ARG A 95 0.87 11.13 -4.58
N THR A 96 -0.44 11.21 -4.46
CA THR A 96 -1.21 10.35 -3.56
C THR A 96 -1.58 9.05 -4.27
N VAL A 97 -1.17 7.93 -3.69
CA VAL A 97 -1.53 6.58 -4.14
C VAL A 97 -2.46 5.95 -3.12
N VAL A 98 -3.60 5.47 -3.57
CA VAL A 98 -4.59 4.75 -2.77
C VAL A 98 -4.55 3.28 -3.14
N ALA A 99 -4.43 2.43 -2.15
CA ALA A 99 -4.34 0.99 -2.31
C ALA A 99 -5.10 0.26 -1.17
N ASP A 100 -5.43 -1.00 -1.40
CA ASP A 100 -6.06 -1.83 -0.38
C ASP A 100 -5.10 -2.22 0.76
N ALA A 101 -5.60 -2.95 1.76
CA ALA A 101 -4.83 -3.37 2.93
C ALA A 101 -3.67 -4.34 2.61
N PHE A 102 -3.66 -4.97 1.44
CA PHE A 102 -2.55 -5.83 1.00
C PHE A 102 -1.24 -5.04 0.88
N PHE A 103 -1.34 -3.75 0.50
CA PHE A 103 -0.21 -2.84 0.30
C PHE A 103 0.22 -2.10 1.57
N SER A 104 -0.42 -2.33 2.73
CA SER A 104 -0.01 -1.74 4.02
C SER A 104 1.24 -2.42 4.61
N LYS A 105 2.22 -2.71 3.79
CA LYS A 105 3.49 -3.37 4.15
C LYS A 105 4.65 -2.40 4.02
N GLU A 106 5.61 -2.50 4.93
CA GLU A 106 6.83 -1.68 4.90
C GLU A 106 7.54 -1.77 3.55
N THR A 107 7.63 -2.98 2.97
CA THR A 107 8.26 -3.25 1.67
C THR A 107 7.59 -2.52 0.49
N PHE A 108 6.34 -2.06 0.64
CA PHE A 108 5.67 -1.18 -0.32
C PHE A 108 5.78 0.28 0.08
N ILE A 109 5.46 0.60 1.33
CA ILE A 109 5.33 1.97 1.81
C ILE A 109 6.67 2.70 1.78
N THR A 110 7.74 2.07 2.27
CA THR A 110 9.07 2.69 2.34
C THR A 110 9.58 3.15 0.98
N PRO A 111 9.71 2.28 -0.05
CA PRO A 111 10.20 2.74 -1.36
C PRO A 111 9.25 3.74 -2.03
N MET A 112 7.94 3.67 -1.81
CA MET A 112 7.01 4.65 -2.34
C MET A 112 7.24 6.03 -1.69
N CYS A 113 7.39 6.10 -0.36
CA CYS A 113 7.66 7.34 0.37
C CYS A 113 9.02 7.95 0.01
N GLU A 114 10.06 7.14 -0.12
CA GLU A 114 11.40 7.57 -0.58
C GLU A 114 11.35 8.20 -1.98
N ASN A 115 10.45 7.70 -2.83
CA ASN A 115 10.18 8.27 -4.15
C ASN A 115 9.09 9.36 -4.14
N LYS A 116 8.82 9.97 -2.96
CA LYS A 116 7.92 11.13 -2.78
C LYS A 116 6.45 10.86 -3.15
N PHE A 117 6.00 9.63 -3.05
CA PHE A 117 4.58 9.30 -3.03
C PHE A 117 4.04 9.34 -1.59
N HIS A 118 2.75 9.64 -1.47
CA HIS A 118 1.98 9.53 -0.24
C HIS A 118 1.03 8.33 -0.39
N VAL A 119 1.20 7.33 0.44
CA VAL A 119 0.35 6.12 0.38
C VAL A 119 -0.81 6.24 1.35
N ILE A 120 -2.02 6.04 0.86
CA ILE A 120 -3.23 5.89 1.65
C ILE A 120 -3.68 4.44 1.52
N SER A 121 -3.66 3.71 2.62
CA SER A 121 -4.10 2.32 2.67
C SER A 121 -4.79 2.05 4.01
N ARG A 122 -5.68 1.07 4.03
CA ARG A 122 -6.26 0.56 5.27
C ARG A 122 -5.28 -0.43 5.90
N PHE A 123 -5.09 -0.38 7.20
CA PHE A 123 -4.36 -1.43 7.89
C PHE A 123 -5.12 -2.75 7.84
N ARG A 124 -4.36 -3.84 7.82
CA ARG A 124 -4.90 -5.18 8.02
C ARG A 124 -5.36 -5.34 9.47
N ASN A 125 -6.32 -6.22 9.70
CA ASN A 125 -6.84 -6.46 11.06
C ASN A 125 -5.80 -7.07 12.02
N ASP A 126 -4.76 -7.70 11.47
CA ASP A 126 -3.65 -8.34 12.18
C ASP A 126 -2.41 -7.44 12.34
N VAL A 127 -2.50 -6.15 11.97
CA VAL A 127 -1.36 -5.23 12.07
C VAL A 127 -0.90 -5.06 13.51
N VAL A 128 0.40 -5.09 13.70
CA VAL A 128 1.06 -4.82 14.98
C VAL A 128 1.89 -3.55 14.84
N LEU A 129 1.48 -2.51 15.56
CA LEU A 129 2.19 -1.23 15.59
C LEU A 129 2.63 -0.91 17.00
N TYR A 130 3.67 -0.10 17.12
CA TYR A 130 4.26 0.31 18.40
C TYR A 130 4.35 1.82 18.49
N TYR A 131 4.17 2.35 19.69
CA TYR A 131 4.47 3.75 19.96
C TYR A 131 5.98 3.97 19.89
N PRO A 132 6.46 4.99 19.15
CA PRO A 132 7.87 5.35 19.20
C PRO A 132 8.24 5.89 20.59
N THR A 133 9.45 5.64 21.02
CA THR A 133 9.96 6.20 22.27
C THR A 133 10.01 7.72 22.23
N LEU A 134 9.40 8.37 23.24
CA LEU A 134 9.43 9.84 23.40
C LEU A 134 10.77 10.32 23.97
N GLU A 135 11.41 9.49 24.82
CA GLU A 135 12.67 9.83 25.48
C GLU A 135 13.84 9.02 24.91
N LYS A 136 14.71 9.67 24.17
CA LYS A 136 16.04 9.12 23.87
C LYS A 136 16.94 9.29 25.09
N LYS A 137 16.93 8.36 26.04
CA LYS A 137 17.86 8.38 27.19
C LYS A 137 19.29 8.15 26.69
N LYS A 138 20.07 9.22 26.66
CA LYS A 138 21.52 9.13 26.44
C LYS A 138 22.20 8.59 27.71
N GLY A 139 23.08 7.62 27.57
CA GLY A 139 24.04 7.25 28.62
C GLY A 139 23.69 6.08 29.52
N ARG A 140 22.69 5.22 29.22
CA ARG A 140 22.50 3.95 29.92
C ARG A 140 23.14 2.79 29.16
N PRO A 141 23.83 1.86 29.82
CA PRO A 141 24.30 0.61 29.23
C PRO A 141 23.10 -0.20 28.71
N GLY A 142 23.24 -0.82 27.55
CA GLY A 142 22.20 -1.67 26.95
C GLY A 142 21.70 -1.14 25.60
N HIS A 143 20.88 -1.96 24.92
CA HIS A 143 20.30 -1.59 23.64
C HIS A 143 19.31 -0.41 23.79
N PRO A 144 19.37 0.61 22.94
CA PRO A 144 18.41 1.71 23.00
C PRO A 144 16.96 1.20 22.87
N LYS A 145 16.07 1.70 23.71
CA LYS A 145 14.64 1.43 23.61
C LYS A 145 14.07 2.24 22.43
N TRP A 146 13.60 1.53 21.42
CA TRP A 146 13.01 2.15 20.22
C TRP A 146 11.52 2.42 20.35
N PHE A 147 10.81 1.61 21.16
CA PHE A 147 9.36 1.62 21.28
C PHE A 147 8.91 1.65 22.75
N ASP A 148 7.80 2.33 23.00
CA ASP A 148 7.19 2.47 24.34
C ASP A 148 6.01 1.51 24.60
N GLY A 149 5.78 0.57 23.72
CA GLY A 149 4.75 -0.44 23.84
C GLY A 149 3.92 -0.60 22.58
N ARG A 150 3.15 -1.67 22.56
CA ARG A 150 2.24 -1.98 21.45
C ARG A 150 1.03 -1.06 21.48
N ILE A 151 0.56 -0.64 20.30
CA ILE A 151 -0.66 0.15 20.15
C ILE A 151 -1.87 -0.78 20.29
N ASP A 152 -2.74 -0.46 21.23
CA ASP A 152 -4.08 -1.05 21.34
C ASP A 152 -5.08 -0.13 20.62
N PHE A 153 -5.61 -0.60 19.47
CA PHE A 153 -6.56 0.17 18.68
C PHE A 153 -7.94 0.31 19.34
N ALA A 154 -8.28 -0.55 20.31
CA ALA A 154 -9.51 -0.43 21.07
C ALA A 154 -9.39 0.63 22.17
N ASN A 155 -8.17 0.84 22.70
CA ASN A 155 -7.86 1.78 23.78
C ASN A 155 -6.68 2.68 23.39
N LEU A 156 -6.88 3.51 22.37
CA LEU A 156 -5.84 4.37 21.84
C LEU A 156 -5.41 5.43 22.86
N ASP A 157 -4.10 5.57 23.08
CA ASP A 157 -3.56 6.66 23.91
C ASP A 157 -3.62 7.98 23.11
N LEU A 158 -4.68 8.73 23.32
CA LEU A 158 -4.94 10.00 22.62
C LEU A 158 -3.91 11.07 22.96
N THR A 159 -3.19 10.97 24.08
CA THR A 159 -2.13 11.94 24.45
C THR A 159 -0.94 11.87 23.49
N ARG A 160 -0.80 10.77 22.78
CA ARG A 160 0.22 10.54 21.74
C ARG A 160 -0.24 10.84 20.34
N CYS A 161 -1.51 11.19 20.16
CA CYS A 161 -2.11 11.49 18.88
C CYS A 161 -2.17 13.01 18.67
N LYS A 162 -2.00 13.42 17.41
CA LYS A 162 -2.33 14.77 16.99
C LYS A 162 -3.77 14.79 16.48
N GLU A 163 -4.61 15.59 17.11
CA GLU A 163 -6.00 15.76 16.71
C GLU A 163 -6.11 16.77 15.56
N TYR A 164 -6.94 16.46 14.60
CA TYR A 164 -7.31 17.32 13.49
C TYR A 164 -8.82 17.40 13.39
N GLU A 165 -9.36 18.59 13.32
CA GLU A 165 -10.79 18.78 13.03
C GLU A 165 -11.06 18.58 11.53
N VAL A 166 -12.09 17.84 11.22
CA VAL A 166 -12.58 17.58 9.86
C VAL A 166 -14.09 17.79 9.79
N ASN A 167 -14.63 18.01 8.59
CA ASN A 167 -16.03 18.43 8.38
C ASN A 167 -17.12 17.55 9.06
N LYS A 168 -16.81 16.31 9.41
CA LYS A 168 -17.75 15.35 10.02
C LYS A 168 -17.23 14.68 11.30
N GLY A 169 -16.24 15.27 11.97
CA GLY A 169 -15.67 14.69 13.18
C GLY A 169 -14.22 15.02 13.40
N LYS A 170 -13.53 14.15 14.11
CA LYS A 170 -12.11 14.31 14.45
C LYS A 170 -11.28 13.22 13.80
N LEU A 171 -10.12 13.59 13.29
CA LEU A 171 -9.10 12.66 12.80
C LEU A 171 -7.91 12.68 13.77
N TYR A 172 -7.45 11.51 14.15
CA TYR A 172 -6.29 11.36 15.01
C TYR A 172 -5.09 10.86 14.20
N GLY A 173 -4.03 11.68 14.16
CA GLY A 173 -2.76 11.32 13.55
C GLY A 173 -1.80 10.77 14.60
N LEU A 174 -1.31 9.57 14.39
CA LEU A 174 -0.32 8.92 15.25
C LEU A 174 0.94 8.65 14.42
N ARG A 175 2.10 9.00 15.01
CA ARG A 175 3.38 8.57 14.47
C ARG A 175 3.72 7.19 15.02
N VAL A 176 4.03 6.25 14.15
CA VAL A 176 4.42 4.87 14.46
C VAL A 176 5.81 4.58 13.93
#